data_7a230c9d918ffce20fe898595654afe2
#
_entry.id   7a230c9d918ffce20fe898595654afe2
#
_cell.length_a   1.000
_cell.length_b   1.000
_cell.length_c   1.000
_cell.angle_alpha   90.00
_cell.angle_beta   90.00
_cell.angle_gamma   90.00
#
_symmetry.space_group_name_H-M   'P 1'
#
loop_
_entity.id
_entity.type
_entity.pdbx_description
1 polymer ?
#
loop_
_entity_poly.entity_id
_entity_poly.type
_entity_poly.pdbx_seq_one_letter_code
_entity_poly.pdbx_strand_id
1 'polypeptide(L)'
;FDLDSDLLVYDIRSNCLISSASIKKKDVWETFPAFSADGRTLFFCAATPRPIPAEIDKIRYNLCSVDFDPATGTIGSRIDTLLFAEAMGKSVSFPKPSYDGRFLVYTLSDYGNFSIWHHEADLWILDLATGESRPMDKANSKDTESYHSWSSNSRWLMFSSRRDDGLYTRLFFTHIDENGQESKPFMLPQKHPLHYYSYLNRSYNVPEFVTGPVDLDRVKAEKKINSSDRVPFGFRMSGQTDSQIH
;
A
#
# COMPACT_ATOMS: atom_id res chain seq x y z
N PHE A 1 -16.04 -4.03 4.38
CA PHE A 1 -15.69 -3.26 5.59
C PHE A 1 -14.77 -4.13 6.43
N ASP A 2 -13.60 -3.60 6.81
CA ASP A 2 -12.74 -4.27 7.78
C ASP A 2 -13.37 -4.08 9.16
N LEU A 3 -13.91 -5.16 9.69
CA LEU A 3 -14.52 -5.18 11.03
C LEU A 3 -13.47 -5.37 12.11
N ASP A 4 -12.33 -5.95 11.72
CA ASP A 4 -11.16 -6.20 12.55
C ASP A 4 -9.98 -6.49 11.61
N SER A 5 -8.85 -5.83 11.80
CA SER A 5 -7.67 -6.02 10.95
C SER A 5 -6.38 -5.94 11.76
N ASP A 6 -5.60 -7.02 11.67
CA ASP A 6 -4.28 -7.14 12.28
C ASP A 6 -3.22 -7.39 11.20
N LEU A 7 -1.98 -7.00 11.47
CA LEU A 7 -0.85 -7.31 10.61
C LEU A 7 -0.16 -8.60 11.07
N LEU A 8 0.25 -9.39 10.08
CA LEU A 8 1.06 -10.59 10.25
C LEU A 8 2.18 -10.59 9.22
N VAL A 9 3.35 -11.07 9.59
CA VAL A 9 4.45 -11.32 8.67
C VAL A 9 4.54 -12.81 8.37
N TYR A 10 4.55 -13.20 7.10
CA TYR A 10 4.76 -14.57 6.70
C TYR A 10 6.18 -14.79 6.22
N ASP A 11 6.92 -15.62 6.94
CA ASP A 11 8.25 -16.08 6.52
C ASP A 11 8.11 -17.29 5.59
N ILE A 12 8.37 -17.08 4.32
CA ILE A 12 8.26 -18.11 3.27
C ILE A 12 9.26 -19.24 3.49
N ARG A 13 10.43 -18.96 4.06
CA ARG A 13 11.51 -19.97 4.22
C ARG A 13 11.18 -20.96 5.32
N SER A 14 10.72 -20.48 6.46
CA SER A 14 10.31 -21.32 7.59
C SER A 14 8.85 -21.77 7.50
N ASN A 15 8.08 -21.28 6.52
CA ASN A 15 6.64 -21.50 6.41
C ASN A 15 5.90 -21.14 7.72
N CYS A 16 6.21 -19.96 8.26
CA CYS A 16 5.76 -19.54 9.57
C CYS A 16 5.13 -18.15 9.55
N LEU A 17 4.01 -17.98 10.23
CA LEU A 17 3.43 -16.68 10.54
C LEU A 17 4.08 -16.10 11.79
N ILE A 18 4.52 -14.84 11.69
CA ILE A 18 5.14 -14.09 12.77
C ILE A 18 4.16 -12.98 13.18
N SER A 19 3.84 -12.92 14.46
CA SER A 19 3.02 -11.87 15.07
C SER A 19 3.80 -11.12 16.14
N SER A 20 3.36 -9.92 16.46
CA SER A 20 3.89 -9.12 17.57
C SER A 20 2.77 -8.32 18.23
N ALA A 21 2.84 -8.16 19.54
CA ALA A 21 1.91 -7.31 20.27
C ALA A 21 1.97 -5.83 19.85
N SER A 22 3.03 -5.43 19.15
CA SER A 22 3.15 -4.06 18.63
C SER A 22 2.27 -3.79 17.42
N ILE A 23 2.06 -4.79 16.55
CA ILE A 23 1.29 -4.69 15.29
C ILE A 23 0.00 -5.51 15.31
N LYS A 24 -0.41 -5.96 16.47
CA LYS A 24 -1.66 -6.68 16.72
C LYS A 24 -2.27 -6.19 18.00
N LYS A 25 -2.93 -5.04 17.95
CA LYS A 25 -3.53 -4.41 19.10
C LYS A 25 -5.06 -4.54 19.03
N LYS A 26 -5.69 -5.01 20.11
CA LYS A 26 -7.13 -5.22 20.18
C LYS A 26 -7.99 -3.97 19.86
N ASP A 27 -7.46 -2.78 20.17
CA ASP A 27 -8.19 -1.52 20.01
C ASP A 27 -7.61 -0.64 18.90
N VAL A 28 -6.97 -1.26 17.89
CA VAL A 28 -6.39 -0.60 16.72
C VAL A 28 -6.65 -1.49 15.50
N TRP A 29 -7.05 -0.89 14.42
CA TRP A 29 -7.06 -1.55 13.11
C TRP A 29 -5.77 -1.21 12.37
N GLU A 30 -5.00 -2.23 12.01
CA GLU A 30 -3.79 -2.09 11.21
C GLU A 30 -4.02 -2.63 9.80
N THR A 31 -3.60 -1.87 8.77
CA THR A 31 -3.81 -2.22 7.36
C THR A 31 -2.71 -1.67 6.45
N PHE A 32 -2.72 -2.07 5.18
CA PHE A 32 -1.80 -1.61 4.13
C PHE A 32 -0.32 -1.73 4.48
N PRO A 33 0.17 -2.93 4.83
CA PRO A 33 1.59 -3.11 5.11
C PRO A 33 2.45 -2.92 3.87
N ALA A 34 3.61 -2.31 4.05
CA ALA A 34 4.65 -2.21 3.03
C ALA A 34 6.04 -2.21 3.67
N PHE A 35 6.92 -3.09 3.22
CA PHE A 35 8.31 -3.07 3.65
C PHE A 35 9.13 -2.03 2.89
N SER A 36 10.11 -1.42 3.59
CA SER A 36 11.21 -0.73 2.93
C SER A 36 11.98 -1.68 2.00
N ALA A 37 12.69 -1.14 1.01
CA ALA A 37 13.43 -1.96 0.05
C ALA A 37 14.53 -2.82 0.68
N ASP A 38 15.11 -2.37 1.79
CA ASP A 38 16.08 -3.14 2.58
C ASP A 38 15.42 -4.13 3.57
N GLY A 39 14.09 -4.13 3.66
CA GLY A 39 13.31 -4.99 4.53
C GLY A 39 13.40 -4.66 6.02
N ARG A 40 13.97 -3.51 6.41
CA ARG A 40 14.23 -3.18 7.82
C ARG A 40 13.14 -2.34 8.48
N THR A 41 12.24 -1.78 7.70
CA THR A 41 11.12 -1.00 8.20
C THR A 41 9.83 -1.53 7.61
N LEU A 42 8.84 -1.75 8.45
CA LEU A 42 7.47 -2.05 8.04
C LEU A 42 6.63 -0.79 8.21
N PHE A 43 6.16 -0.22 7.11
CA PHE A 43 5.19 0.86 7.08
C PHE A 43 3.78 0.28 7.05
N PHE A 44 2.83 0.96 7.69
CA PHE A 44 1.43 0.55 7.70
C PHE A 44 0.51 1.70 8.09
N CYS A 45 -0.78 1.50 7.92
CA CYS A 45 -1.80 2.43 8.37
C CYS A 45 -2.49 1.90 9.61
N ALA A 46 -2.76 2.77 10.60
CA ALA A 46 -3.39 2.41 11.85
C ALA A 46 -4.51 3.39 12.22
N ALA A 47 -5.66 2.86 12.65
CA ALA A 47 -6.82 3.65 13.06
C ALA A 47 -7.45 3.13 14.36
N THR A 48 -8.05 4.03 15.13
CA THR A 48 -8.91 3.65 16.23
C THR A 48 -10.23 3.07 15.69
N PRO A 49 -10.67 1.88 16.12
CA PRO A 49 -11.94 1.30 15.73
C PRO A 49 -13.13 2.22 16.00
N ARG A 50 -14.10 2.21 15.08
CA ARG A 50 -15.35 2.95 15.21
C ARG A 50 -16.53 2.02 14.90
N PRO A 51 -17.73 2.28 15.46
CA PRO A 51 -18.92 1.52 15.12
C PRO A 51 -19.27 1.63 13.62
N ILE A 52 -19.26 0.51 12.90
CA ILE A 52 -19.65 0.44 11.50
C ILE A 52 -21.07 -0.12 11.40
N PRO A 53 -21.94 0.44 10.55
CA PRO A 53 -21.71 1.50 9.56
C PRO A 53 -21.89 2.92 10.11
N ALA A 54 -22.31 3.10 11.36
CA ALA A 54 -22.79 4.38 11.92
C ALA A 54 -21.74 5.50 11.94
N GLU A 55 -20.46 5.16 12.05
CA GLU A 55 -19.35 6.10 12.15
C GLU A 55 -18.23 5.86 11.12
N ILE A 56 -18.57 5.30 9.98
CA ILE A 56 -17.59 5.00 8.93
C ILE A 56 -16.86 6.25 8.43
N ASP A 57 -17.56 7.38 8.35
CA ASP A 57 -17.05 8.68 7.95
C ASP A 57 -16.13 9.33 8.99
N LYS A 58 -16.00 8.73 10.17
CA LYS A 58 -15.10 9.18 11.25
C LYS A 58 -13.82 8.35 11.36
N ILE A 59 -13.69 7.28 10.58
CA ILE A 59 -12.49 6.44 10.59
C ILE A 59 -11.35 7.20 9.92
N ARG A 60 -10.23 7.34 10.63
CA ARG A 60 -9.02 8.03 10.15
C ARG A 60 -7.81 7.16 10.41
N TYR A 61 -7.11 6.81 9.35
CA TYR A 61 -5.88 6.04 9.43
C TYR A 61 -4.67 6.98 9.45
N ASN A 62 -3.82 6.80 10.44
CA ASN A 62 -2.51 7.43 10.54
C ASN A 62 -1.46 6.60 9.82
N LEU A 63 -0.38 7.22 9.34
CA LEU A 63 0.77 6.52 8.79
C LEU A 63 1.75 6.17 9.90
N CYS A 64 2.06 4.89 10.03
CA CYS A 64 2.93 4.36 11.05
C CYS A 64 4.10 3.58 10.46
N SER A 65 5.14 3.40 11.25
CA SER A 65 6.26 2.51 10.96
C SER A 65 6.71 1.75 12.20
N VAL A 66 7.33 0.59 11.98
CA VAL A 66 7.98 -0.22 13.00
C VAL A 66 9.25 -0.84 12.42
N ASP A 67 10.29 -0.94 13.24
CA ASP A 67 11.52 -1.63 12.85
C ASP A 67 11.27 -3.12 12.64
N PHE A 68 11.96 -3.69 11.67
CA PHE A 68 11.93 -5.11 11.37
C PHE A 68 13.34 -5.63 11.13
N ASP A 69 13.69 -6.75 11.76
CA ASP A 69 14.92 -7.46 11.47
C ASP A 69 14.65 -8.65 10.53
N PRO A 70 15.02 -8.55 9.24
CA PRO A 70 14.77 -9.62 8.27
C PRO A 70 15.60 -10.88 8.52
N ALA A 71 16.67 -10.81 9.31
CA ALA A 71 17.50 -11.98 9.62
C ALA A 71 16.85 -12.89 10.66
N THR A 72 16.15 -12.30 11.62
CA THR A 72 15.49 -13.04 12.73
C THR A 72 13.98 -13.05 12.62
N GLY A 73 13.40 -12.21 11.76
CA GLY A 73 11.95 -11.96 11.70
C GLY A 73 11.44 -11.20 12.92
N THR A 74 12.30 -10.45 13.62
CA THR A 74 11.90 -9.70 14.80
C THR A 74 11.25 -8.39 14.42
N ILE A 75 10.03 -8.17 14.93
CA ILE A 75 9.27 -6.91 14.80
C ILE A 75 9.57 -6.08 16.04
N GLY A 76 9.92 -4.82 15.83
CA GLY A 76 10.20 -3.86 16.91
C GLY A 76 9.01 -3.66 17.84
N SER A 77 9.27 -3.23 19.06
CA SER A 77 8.22 -2.94 20.06
C SER A 77 7.68 -1.51 19.98
N ARG A 78 8.47 -0.59 19.42
CA ARG A 78 8.11 0.81 19.28
C ARG A 78 7.51 1.06 17.90
N ILE A 79 6.31 1.66 17.89
CA ILE A 79 5.67 2.18 16.68
C ILE A 79 5.89 3.69 16.64
N ASP A 80 6.42 4.16 15.52
CA ASP A 80 6.53 5.59 15.23
C ASP A 80 5.35 6.01 14.33
N THR A 81 4.68 7.11 14.68
CA THR A 81 3.65 7.71 13.83
C THR A 81 4.31 8.77 12.97
N LEU A 82 4.42 8.51 11.67
CA LEU A 82 5.05 9.40 10.70
C LEU A 82 4.11 10.54 10.27
N LEU A 83 2.81 10.26 10.23
CA LEU A 83 1.79 11.27 9.92
C LEU A 83 0.53 11.03 10.76
N PHE A 84 0.13 12.04 11.53
CA PHE A 84 -1.12 12.08 12.28
C PHE A 84 -2.26 12.62 11.40
N ALA A 85 -2.71 11.82 10.45
CA ALA A 85 -3.76 12.22 9.51
C ALA A 85 -5.11 12.44 10.20
N GLU A 86 -5.40 11.72 11.28
CA GLU A 86 -6.59 11.92 12.09
C GLU A 86 -6.67 13.36 12.64
N ALA A 87 -5.54 13.93 13.10
CA ALA A 87 -5.48 15.31 13.57
C ALA A 87 -5.72 16.34 12.44
N MET A 88 -5.49 15.95 11.19
CA MET A 88 -5.79 16.75 9.99
C MET A 88 -7.22 16.55 9.47
N GLY A 89 -8.02 15.68 10.10
CA GLY A 89 -9.33 15.26 9.61
C GLY A 89 -9.23 14.41 8.32
N LYS A 90 -8.10 13.76 8.08
CA LYS A 90 -7.80 12.97 6.88
C LYS A 90 -7.44 11.52 7.24
N SER A 91 -7.37 10.68 6.23
CA SER A 91 -7.07 9.25 6.34
C SER A 91 -6.03 8.85 5.30
N VAL A 92 -4.99 8.12 5.74
CA VAL A 92 -3.92 7.60 4.88
C VAL A 92 -4.28 6.20 4.39
N SER A 93 -3.94 5.90 3.15
CA SER A 93 -3.96 4.56 2.58
C SER A 93 -2.79 4.30 1.63
N PHE A 94 -2.46 3.03 1.42
CA PHE A 94 -1.45 2.56 0.47
C PHE A 94 -0.07 3.22 0.60
N PRO A 95 0.59 3.21 1.77
CA PRO A 95 1.96 3.70 1.86
C PRO A 95 2.88 2.82 1.02
N LYS A 96 3.66 3.45 0.13
CA LYS A 96 4.62 2.77 -0.75
C LYS A 96 5.96 3.50 -0.70
N PRO A 97 6.97 2.93 -0.02
CA PRO A 97 8.31 3.49 0.00
C PRO A 97 8.99 3.31 -1.36
N SER A 98 9.81 4.29 -1.75
CA SER A 98 10.70 4.17 -2.91
C SER A 98 11.81 3.16 -2.64
N TYR A 99 12.36 2.55 -3.70
CA TYR A 99 13.40 1.52 -3.57
C TYR A 99 14.74 2.08 -3.07
N ASP A 100 15.01 3.36 -3.27
CA ASP A 100 16.19 4.06 -2.73
C ASP A 100 16.03 4.50 -1.26
N GLY A 101 14.84 4.27 -0.67
CA GLY A 101 14.55 4.58 0.73
C GLY A 101 14.42 6.07 1.04
N ARG A 102 14.33 6.95 0.03
CA ARG A 102 14.27 8.40 0.24
C ARG A 102 12.85 8.91 0.44
N PHE A 103 11.91 8.37 -0.30
CA PHE A 103 10.54 8.86 -0.33
C PHE A 103 9.53 7.76 0.00
N LEU A 104 8.39 8.19 0.49
CA LEU A 104 7.22 7.34 0.63
C LEU A 104 6.03 8.06 0.02
N VAL A 105 5.35 7.44 -0.95
CA VAL A 105 4.10 7.95 -1.51
C VAL A 105 2.94 7.23 -0.85
N TYR A 106 1.88 7.98 -0.56
CA TYR A 106 0.64 7.47 0.01
C TYR A 106 -0.56 8.21 -0.57
N THR A 107 -1.75 7.66 -0.41
CA THR A 107 -3.00 8.35 -0.74
C THR A 107 -3.60 8.96 0.51
N LEU A 108 -4.05 10.21 0.43
CA LEU A 108 -4.76 10.92 1.49
C LEU A 108 -6.20 11.17 1.05
N SER A 109 -7.16 10.72 1.85
CA SER A 109 -8.61 10.91 1.63
C SER A 109 -9.29 11.48 2.87
N ASP A 110 -10.59 11.79 2.80
CA ASP A 110 -11.30 12.35 3.93
C ASP A 110 -11.53 11.34 5.06
N TYR A 111 -11.77 10.06 4.74
CA TYR A 111 -11.97 9.02 5.75
C TYR A 111 -11.75 7.61 5.17
N GLY A 112 -11.69 6.62 6.05
CA GLY A 112 -11.66 5.21 5.69
C GLY A 112 -10.38 4.76 5.00
N ASN A 113 -10.45 3.63 4.31
CA ASN A 113 -9.33 2.98 3.65
C ASN A 113 -9.56 2.65 2.16
N PHE A 114 -10.74 2.92 1.63
CA PHE A 114 -11.09 2.68 0.22
C PHE A 114 -11.00 3.96 -0.61
N SER A 115 -9.82 4.56 -0.63
CA SER A 115 -9.55 5.87 -1.27
C SER A 115 -10.00 5.98 -2.73
N ILE A 116 -10.07 4.87 -3.48
CA ILE A 116 -10.50 4.88 -4.89
C ILE A 116 -11.97 5.31 -5.09
N TRP A 117 -12.76 5.33 -4.02
CA TRP A 117 -14.16 5.79 -4.05
C TRP A 117 -14.32 7.25 -3.61
N HIS A 118 -13.22 7.90 -3.24
CA HIS A 118 -13.18 9.27 -2.77
C HIS A 118 -12.67 10.19 -3.87
N HIS A 119 -13.52 11.09 -4.39
CA HIS A 119 -13.12 12.04 -5.44
C HIS A 119 -11.97 12.95 -5.03
N GLU A 120 -11.88 13.25 -3.73
CA GLU A 120 -10.86 14.10 -3.11
C GLU A 120 -9.59 13.33 -2.68
N ALA A 121 -9.49 12.06 -3.05
CA ALA A 121 -8.32 11.26 -2.71
C ALA A 121 -7.13 11.61 -3.60
N ASP A 122 -6.08 12.13 -3.01
CA ASP A 122 -4.87 12.65 -3.65
C ASP A 122 -3.63 11.87 -3.26
N LEU A 123 -2.66 11.82 -4.17
CA LEU A 123 -1.31 11.33 -3.88
C LEU A 123 -0.50 12.40 -3.13
N TRP A 124 0.18 11.93 -2.09
CA TRP A 124 1.11 12.71 -1.30
C TRP A 124 2.46 12.02 -1.24
N ILE A 125 3.52 12.80 -1.13
CA ILE A 125 4.89 12.31 -1.00
C ILE A 125 5.50 12.81 0.30
N LEU A 126 6.08 11.88 1.06
CA LEU A 126 6.82 12.12 2.30
C LEU A 126 8.32 11.91 2.02
N ASP A 127 9.13 12.88 2.33
CA ASP A 127 10.59 12.72 2.43
C ASP A 127 10.92 12.06 3.77
N LEU A 128 11.44 10.84 3.72
CA LEU A 128 11.72 10.05 4.91
C LEU A 128 12.92 10.57 5.74
N ALA A 129 13.77 11.40 5.15
CA ALA A 129 14.92 11.98 5.84
C ALA A 129 14.54 13.25 6.62
N THR A 130 13.66 14.08 6.05
CA THR A 130 13.25 15.35 6.66
C THR A 130 11.94 15.25 7.44
N GLY A 131 11.09 14.27 7.11
CA GLY A 131 9.72 14.17 7.61
C GLY A 131 8.74 15.15 6.96
N GLU A 132 9.17 15.88 5.94
CA GLU A 132 8.31 16.82 5.22
C GLU A 132 7.39 16.07 4.24
N SER A 133 6.11 16.42 4.29
CA SER A 133 5.09 15.83 3.42
C SER A 133 4.37 16.92 2.62
N ARG A 134 4.10 16.63 1.34
CA ARG A 134 3.41 17.55 0.44
C ARG A 134 2.52 16.81 -0.56
N PRO A 135 1.47 17.48 -1.09
CA PRO A 135 0.69 16.93 -2.19
C PRO A 135 1.56 16.82 -3.46
N MET A 136 1.20 15.86 -4.30
CA MET A 136 1.79 15.72 -5.64
C MET A 136 0.93 16.49 -6.65
N ASP A 137 0.99 17.82 -6.61
CA ASP A 137 0.08 18.71 -7.32
C ASP A 137 0.02 18.48 -8.84
N LYS A 138 1.17 18.12 -9.46
CA LYS A 138 1.19 17.83 -10.90
C LYS A 138 0.61 16.47 -11.23
N ALA A 139 0.68 15.51 -10.29
CA ALA A 139 0.14 14.17 -10.46
C ALA A 139 -1.35 14.11 -10.12
N ASN A 140 -1.80 14.92 -9.18
CA ASN A 140 -3.19 14.97 -8.73
C ASN A 140 -4.12 15.67 -9.74
N SER A 141 -5.40 15.43 -9.61
CA SER A 141 -6.46 16.01 -10.43
C SER A 141 -7.66 16.39 -9.57
N LYS A 142 -8.79 16.67 -10.17
CA LYS A 142 -10.07 16.91 -9.46
C LYS A 142 -10.84 15.61 -9.13
N ASP A 143 -10.30 14.48 -9.46
CA ASP A 143 -10.88 13.17 -9.19
C ASP A 143 -9.81 12.28 -8.53
N THR A 144 -10.18 11.10 -8.09
CA THR A 144 -9.34 10.23 -7.27
C THR A 144 -8.03 9.83 -7.93
N GLU A 145 -6.96 9.83 -7.16
CA GLU A 145 -5.66 9.21 -7.42
C GLU A 145 -5.32 8.22 -6.30
N SER A 146 -5.05 6.97 -6.69
CA SER A 146 -4.73 5.91 -5.72
C SER A 146 -3.99 4.75 -6.37
N TYR A 147 -3.79 3.65 -5.63
CA TYR A 147 -3.20 2.39 -6.13
C TYR A 147 -1.90 2.60 -6.89
N HIS A 148 -0.95 3.22 -6.23
CA HIS A 148 0.32 3.57 -6.83
C HIS A 148 1.42 2.54 -6.54
N SER A 149 2.43 2.48 -7.40
CA SER A 149 3.65 1.69 -7.22
C SER A 149 4.87 2.37 -7.83
N TRP A 150 6.03 2.09 -7.25
CA TRP A 150 7.31 2.59 -7.72
C TRP A 150 7.99 1.63 -8.70
N SER A 151 8.68 2.19 -9.69
CA SER A 151 9.69 1.44 -10.42
C SER A 151 10.92 1.18 -9.56
N SER A 152 11.63 0.09 -9.83
CA SER A 152 12.80 -0.34 -9.05
C SER A 152 13.96 0.67 -9.02
N ASN A 153 14.01 1.61 -9.96
CA ASN A 153 15.00 2.70 -9.97
C ASN A 153 14.53 3.95 -9.22
N SER A 154 13.37 3.92 -8.54
CA SER A 154 12.79 5.03 -7.78
C SER A 154 12.55 6.31 -8.58
N ARG A 155 12.40 6.20 -9.91
CA ARG A 155 12.25 7.37 -10.82
C ARG A 155 10.87 7.45 -11.46
N TRP A 156 10.10 6.38 -11.43
CA TRP A 156 8.77 6.36 -12.01
C TRP A 156 7.76 5.88 -10.97
N LEU A 157 6.66 6.59 -10.94
CA LEU A 157 5.47 6.19 -10.20
C LEU A 157 4.35 5.89 -11.18
N MET A 158 3.72 4.75 -11.03
CA MET A 158 2.50 4.39 -11.74
C MET A 158 1.33 4.40 -10.75
N PHE A 159 0.18 4.90 -11.16
CA PHE A 159 -0.99 5.01 -10.29
C PHE A 159 -2.29 4.92 -11.08
N SER A 160 -3.37 4.61 -10.39
CA SER A 160 -4.72 4.57 -10.95
C SER A 160 -5.44 5.89 -10.67
N SER A 161 -6.13 6.43 -11.69
CA SER A 161 -6.90 7.66 -11.58
C SER A 161 -8.22 7.57 -12.35
N ARG A 162 -9.24 8.24 -11.85
CA ARG A 162 -10.55 8.39 -12.54
C ARG A 162 -10.68 9.68 -13.32
N ARG A 163 -9.63 10.48 -13.43
CA ARG A 163 -9.64 11.82 -14.08
C ARG A 163 -10.16 11.87 -15.50
N ASP A 164 -10.19 10.72 -16.21
CA ASP A 164 -10.61 10.65 -17.62
C ASP A 164 -12.12 10.73 -17.77
N ASP A 165 -12.87 9.87 -17.08
CA ASP A 165 -14.31 9.75 -17.23
C ASP A 165 -15.11 9.76 -15.90
N GLY A 166 -14.42 9.81 -14.77
CA GLY A 166 -15.02 9.76 -13.42
C GLY A 166 -15.59 8.40 -13.02
N LEU A 167 -15.52 7.39 -13.89
CA LEU A 167 -16.12 6.07 -13.68
C LEU A 167 -15.09 4.96 -13.57
N TYR A 168 -14.18 4.90 -14.55
CA TYR A 168 -13.21 3.84 -14.65
C TYR A 168 -11.82 4.34 -14.29
N THR A 169 -11.11 3.57 -13.49
CA THR A 169 -9.68 3.85 -13.23
C THR A 169 -8.85 3.55 -14.47
N ARG A 170 -7.99 4.49 -14.84
CA ARG A 170 -6.97 4.38 -15.89
C ARG A 170 -5.59 4.48 -15.26
N LEU A 171 -4.60 3.86 -15.89
CA LEU A 171 -3.23 3.91 -15.40
C LEU A 171 -2.50 5.14 -15.94
N PHE A 172 -1.88 5.86 -15.02
CA PHE A 172 -1.05 7.03 -15.31
C PHE A 172 0.37 6.82 -14.78
N PHE A 173 1.32 7.45 -15.43
CA PHE A 173 2.73 7.44 -15.06
C PHE A 173 3.20 8.87 -14.82
N THR A 174 4.01 9.07 -13.80
CA THR A 174 4.75 10.30 -13.57
C THR A 174 6.20 10.00 -13.27
N HIS A 175 7.10 10.85 -13.75
CA HIS A 175 8.52 10.78 -13.40
C HIS A 175 8.75 11.57 -12.11
N ILE A 176 9.55 11.02 -11.21
CA ILE A 176 9.98 11.65 -9.95
C ILE A 176 11.47 11.97 -10.07
N ASP A 177 11.83 13.23 -9.91
CA ASP A 177 13.23 13.67 -9.95
C ASP A 177 13.97 13.40 -8.63
N GLU A 178 15.23 13.80 -8.57
CA GLU A 178 16.09 13.63 -7.39
C GLU A 178 15.62 14.39 -6.16
N ASN A 179 14.80 15.43 -6.34
CA ASN A 179 14.23 16.22 -5.25
C ASN A 179 12.82 15.77 -4.89
N GLY A 180 12.36 14.62 -5.40
CA GLY A 180 11.03 14.11 -5.19
C GLY A 180 9.94 14.86 -5.98
N GLN A 181 10.31 15.72 -6.95
CA GLN A 181 9.34 16.47 -7.73
C GLN A 181 8.78 15.61 -8.87
N GLU A 182 7.46 15.55 -8.92
CA GLU A 182 6.74 14.85 -9.97
C GLU A 182 6.64 15.66 -11.26
N SER A 183 6.67 14.97 -12.39
CA SER A 183 6.33 15.54 -13.70
C SER A 183 4.82 15.50 -13.96
N LYS A 184 4.36 16.18 -15.02
CA LYS A 184 2.98 16.00 -15.51
C LYS A 184 2.75 14.55 -15.89
N PRO A 185 1.70 13.89 -15.38
CA PRO A 185 1.45 12.51 -15.69
C PRO A 185 0.92 12.29 -17.09
N PHE A 186 1.14 11.10 -17.63
CA PHE A 186 0.57 10.64 -18.89
C PHE A 186 -0.08 9.27 -18.70
N MET A 187 -1.16 9.04 -19.44
CA MET A 187 -1.90 7.78 -19.43
C MET A 187 -1.08 6.66 -20.07
N LEU A 188 -1.26 5.43 -19.62
CA LEU A 188 -0.61 4.23 -20.18
C LEU A 188 -0.74 4.23 -21.71
N PRO A 189 0.38 4.29 -22.46
CA PRO A 189 0.35 4.36 -23.91
C PRO A 189 -0.29 3.12 -24.54
N GLN A 190 -1.13 3.35 -25.54
CA GLN A 190 -1.75 2.32 -26.35
C GLN A 190 -1.49 2.58 -27.82
N LYS A 191 -1.50 1.56 -28.66
CA LYS A 191 -1.31 1.71 -30.12
C LYS A 191 -2.34 2.67 -30.75
N HIS A 192 -3.59 2.60 -30.28
CA HIS A 192 -4.70 3.45 -30.68
C HIS A 192 -5.45 3.93 -29.43
N PRO A 193 -4.93 4.95 -28.69
CA PRO A 193 -5.43 5.30 -27.36
C PRO A 193 -6.92 5.67 -27.36
N LEU A 194 -7.35 6.52 -28.29
CA LEU A 194 -8.74 6.95 -28.38
C LEU A 194 -9.70 5.76 -28.55
N HIS A 195 -9.39 4.86 -29.49
CA HIS A 195 -10.20 3.67 -29.71
C HIS A 195 -10.16 2.74 -28.50
N TYR A 196 -8.96 2.48 -27.95
CA TYR A 196 -8.78 1.55 -26.83
C TYR A 196 -9.59 2.01 -25.60
N TYR A 197 -9.41 3.25 -25.16
CA TYR A 197 -10.04 3.75 -23.95
C TYR A 197 -11.53 4.03 -24.12
N SER A 198 -12.02 4.38 -25.31
CA SER A 198 -13.45 4.57 -25.58
C SER A 198 -14.29 3.30 -25.45
N TYR A 199 -13.68 2.13 -25.64
CA TYR A 199 -14.36 0.83 -25.55
C TYR A 199 -13.97 0.02 -24.31
N LEU A 200 -13.09 0.54 -23.48
CA LEU A 200 -12.61 -0.17 -22.28
C LEU A 200 -13.58 0.01 -21.11
N ASN A 201 -14.57 -0.85 -21.00
CA ASN A 201 -15.57 -0.86 -19.92
C ASN A 201 -15.10 -1.64 -18.69
N ARG A 202 -13.88 -1.36 -18.23
CA ARG A 202 -13.31 -1.94 -17.00
C ARG A 202 -12.29 -1.00 -16.39
N SER A 203 -12.14 -1.11 -15.06
CA SER A 203 -11.12 -0.42 -14.31
C SER A 203 -9.83 -1.22 -14.25
N TYR A 204 -8.70 -0.53 -14.24
CA TYR A 204 -7.45 -1.05 -13.72
C TYR A 204 -7.43 -0.85 -12.20
N ASN A 205 -6.92 -1.86 -11.47
CA ASN A 205 -6.77 -1.75 -10.01
C ASN A 205 -5.34 -1.39 -9.64
N VAL A 206 -4.72 -2.18 -8.77
CA VAL A 206 -3.36 -1.93 -8.28
C VAL A 206 -2.36 -2.29 -9.38
N PRO A 207 -1.68 -1.31 -9.98
CA PRO A 207 -0.64 -1.59 -10.97
C PRO A 207 0.68 -1.92 -10.27
N GLU A 208 1.48 -2.78 -10.89
CA GLU A 208 2.85 -3.06 -10.43
C GLU A 208 3.83 -3.12 -11.58
N PHE A 209 5.04 -2.61 -11.35
CA PHE A 209 6.16 -2.79 -12.27
C PHE A 209 6.73 -4.21 -12.13
N VAL A 210 7.09 -4.80 -13.26
CA VAL A 210 7.75 -6.11 -13.31
C VAL A 210 9.07 -5.98 -14.07
N THR A 211 10.04 -6.83 -13.73
CA THR A 211 11.38 -6.82 -14.37
C THR A 211 11.43 -7.59 -15.66
N GLY A 212 10.37 -8.29 -16.01
CA GLY A 212 10.25 -9.08 -17.24
C GLY A 212 8.85 -9.63 -17.45
N PRO A 213 8.62 -10.38 -18.53
CA PRO A 213 7.33 -11.02 -18.75
C PRO A 213 6.91 -11.91 -17.57
N VAL A 214 5.65 -11.84 -17.21
CA VAL A 214 5.09 -12.74 -16.19
C VAL A 214 4.77 -14.08 -16.86
N ASP A 215 5.60 -15.07 -16.59
CA ASP A 215 5.40 -16.46 -17.07
C ASP A 215 4.56 -17.24 -16.05
N LEU A 216 3.27 -16.95 -16.03
CA LEU A 216 2.29 -17.62 -15.16
C LEU A 216 1.24 -18.32 -16.01
N ASP A 217 1.23 -19.65 -15.99
CA ASP A 217 0.09 -20.44 -16.49
C ASP A 217 -1.10 -20.30 -15.54
N ARG A 218 -2.03 -19.43 -15.91
CA ARG A 218 -3.21 -19.11 -15.08
C ARG A 218 -4.07 -20.35 -14.76
N VAL A 219 -4.19 -21.29 -15.70
CA VAL A 219 -4.98 -22.50 -15.51
C VAL A 219 -4.31 -23.45 -14.50
N LYS A 220 -2.99 -23.58 -14.57
CA LYS A 220 -2.25 -24.38 -13.57
C LYS A 220 -2.28 -23.70 -12.19
N ALA A 221 -2.13 -22.38 -12.13
CA ALA A 221 -2.22 -21.64 -10.87
C ALA A 221 -3.60 -21.78 -10.24
N GLU A 222 -4.68 -21.60 -11.01
CA GLU A 222 -6.06 -21.79 -10.54
C GLU A 222 -6.29 -23.22 -10.00
N LYS A 223 -5.89 -24.24 -10.76
CA LYS A 223 -5.99 -25.63 -10.30
C LYS A 223 -5.22 -25.89 -9.01
N LYS A 224 -4.01 -25.32 -8.88
CA LYS A 224 -3.19 -25.48 -7.66
C LYS A 224 -3.80 -24.79 -6.46
N ILE A 225 -4.33 -23.57 -6.63
CA ILE A 225 -4.99 -22.80 -5.55
C ILE A 225 -6.26 -23.54 -5.08
N ASN A 226 -7.03 -24.10 -5.99
CA ASN A 226 -8.28 -24.81 -5.69
C ASN A 226 -8.05 -26.29 -5.30
N SER A 227 -6.82 -26.79 -5.34
CA SER A 227 -6.52 -28.14 -4.87
C SER A 227 -6.67 -28.22 -3.34
N SER A 228 -7.11 -29.36 -2.85
CA SER A 228 -7.36 -29.59 -1.42
C SER A 228 -6.10 -29.73 -0.55
N ASP A 229 -4.92 -29.79 -1.18
CA ASP A 229 -3.64 -29.97 -0.47
C ASP A 229 -3.23 -28.64 0.20
N ARG A 230 -3.68 -28.49 1.44
CA ARG A 230 -3.28 -27.36 2.29
C ARG A 230 -1.99 -27.71 3.02
N VAL A 231 -0.99 -26.85 2.90
CA VAL A 231 0.24 -26.96 3.69
C VAL A 231 0.00 -26.21 5.00
N PRO A 232 0.09 -26.88 6.17
CA PRO A 232 -0.01 -26.19 7.45
C PRO A 232 1.18 -25.25 7.63
N PHE A 233 0.97 -24.13 8.26
CA PHE A 233 2.02 -23.17 8.60
C PHE A 233 2.25 -23.15 10.11
N GLY A 234 3.49 -22.85 10.53
CA GLY A 234 3.82 -22.60 11.93
C GLY A 234 3.37 -21.19 12.36
N PHE A 235 3.28 -20.97 13.67
CA PHE A 235 3.01 -19.67 14.25
C PHE A 235 4.02 -19.38 15.36
N ARG A 236 4.59 -18.17 15.38
CA ARG A 236 5.47 -17.71 16.45
C ARG A 236 5.25 -16.24 16.79
N MET A 237 5.56 -15.89 18.03
CA MET A 237 5.68 -14.49 18.42
C MET A 237 7.05 -13.95 18.01
N SER A 238 7.09 -12.68 17.64
CA SER A 238 8.34 -11.98 17.34
C SER A 238 9.35 -12.14 18.49
N GLY A 239 10.60 -12.46 18.13
CA GLY A 239 11.67 -12.73 19.09
C GLY A 239 11.77 -14.19 19.56
N GLN A 240 10.85 -15.09 19.19
CA GLN A 240 10.98 -16.53 19.43
C GLN A 240 11.82 -17.19 18.33
N THR A 241 12.58 -18.21 18.71
CA THR A 241 13.36 -19.04 17.78
C THR A 241 12.52 -20.17 17.21
N ASP A 242 12.95 -20.75 16.08
CA ASP A 242 12.22 -21.86 15.40
C ASP A 242 12.02 -23.10 16.30
N SER A 243 12.85 -23.28 17.34
CA SER A 243 12.69 -24.35 18.33
C SER A 243 11.47 -24.19 19.26
N GLN A 244 10.76 -23.05 19.21
CA GLN A 244 9.60 -22.70 20.04
C GLN A 244 8.30 -22.65 19.24
N ILE A 245 8.30 -23.17 18.00
CA ILE A 245 7.11 -23.22 17.13
C ILE A 245 6.19 -24.32 17.64
N HIS A 246 4.93 -23.98 17.86
CA HIS A 246 3.85 -24.89 18.27
C HIS A 246 2.85 -25.10 17.15
#